data_736a79edd28d6e9e8a6ee850ecd20bfe
#
_entry.id   736a79edd28d6e9e8a6ee850ecd20bfe
#
_cell.length_a   1.000
_cell.length_b   1.000
_cell.length_c   1.000
_cell.angle_alpha   90.00
_cell.angle_beta   90.00
_cell.angle_gamma   90.00
#
_symmetry.space_group_name_H-M   'P 1'
#
loop_
_entity.id
_entity.type
_entity.pdbx_description
1 polymer ?
#
loop_
_entity_poly.entity_id
_entity_poly.type
_entity_poly.pdbx_seq_one_letter_code
_entity_poly.pdbx_strand_id
1 'polypeptide(L)'
;AVGIAKTTIVIIVTYLTLIFGELVPKRIGMGCAEKVSMLVAKPMNFLSLISSPFVWLLSKSTALAVKMTGVDTKEENRVTEEEIKAIVKEGFDGGEVQEVEQDIVERVFNLGDRNVGSIMTHRSELVWLDVTDSTEKIREKVEENLFNIYPVASEKFDNIVGVVYLKDLFGRIDQPDFSINQVLRPAQFVPENQSVYNALESFKQTHVKYGLVTDEFGGIQGIVTLKDIMEGLIGQVPEVGEESEIIQREDGTWLVDGQYSFYDFLEYFDMEDLYAEHDYNTLSGLILEILERVPKTGEKLKWLDFEFEIVDMDGARIDKVLVKYLKNG
;
A
#
# COMPACT_ATOMS: atom_id res chain seq x y z
N ALA A 1 -46.96 -11.99 52.76
CA ALA A 1 -46.13 -13.22 52.70
C ALA A 1 -46.22 -13.94 51.35
N VAL A 2 -47.39 -14.16 50.75
CA VAL A 2 -47.59 -14.91 49.48
C VAL A 2 -47.03 -14.19 48.30
N GLY A 3 -47.08 -12.83 48.21
CA GLY A 3 -46.48 -12.04 47.12
C GLY A 3 -44.96 -12.13 47.09
N ILE A 4 -44.32 -11.99 48.25
CA ILE A 4 -42.84 -12.06 48.37
C ILE A 4 -42.36 -13.47 47.99
N ALA A 5 -43.00 -14.51 48.43
CA ALA A 5 -42.67 -15.90 48.10
C ALA A 5 -42.73 -16.15 46.56
N LYS A 6 -43.82 -15.68 45.90
CA LYS A 6 -43.93 -15.78 44.42
C LYS A 6 -42.81 -15.06 43.70
N THR A 7 -42.49 -13.82 44.08
CA THR A 7 -41.41 -13.04 43.46
C THR A 7 -40.06 -13.72 43.65
N THR A 8 -39.78 -14.24 44.86
CA THR A 8 -38.51 -14.96 45.13
C THR A 8 -38.38 -16.22 44.28
N ILE A 9 -39.45 -17.02 44.15
CA ILE A 9 -39.46 -18.23 43.32
C ILE A 9 -39.20 -17.86 41.84
N VAL A 10 -39.88 -16.83 41.32
CA VAL A 10 -39.69 -16.39 39.94
C VAL A 10 -38.22 -15.97 39.69
N ILE A 11 -37.64 -15.19 40.60
CA ILE A 11 -36.23 -14.76 40.46
C ILE A 11 -35.28 -15.97 40.44
N ILE A 12 -35.47 -16.94 41.36
CA ILE A 12 -34.63 -18.14 41.44
C ILE A 12 -34.78 -18.98 40.17
N VAL A 13 -36.01 -19.23 39.72
CA VAL A 13 -36.27 -20.02 38.51
C VAL A 13 -35.69 -19.33 37.28
N THR A 14 -35.89 -18.03 37.13
CA THR A 14 -35.31 -17.26 36.01
C THR A 14 -33.78 -17.33 36.03
N TYR A 15 -33.15 -17.14 37.18
CA TYR A 15 -31.71 -17.25 37.35
C TYR A 15 -31.15 -18.63 36.96
N LEU A 16 -31.81 -19.71 37.46
CA LEU A 16 -31.38 -21.06 37.10
C LEU A 16 -31.60 -21.37 35.62
N THR A 17 -32.69 -20.88 35.02
CA THR A 17 -32.98 -21.06 33.59
C THR A 17 -31.94 -20.32 32.73
N LEU A 18 -31.57 -19.11 33.10
CA LEU A 18 -30.50 -18.37 32.38
C LEU A 18 -29.16 -19.09 32.48
N ILE A 19 -28.78 -19.57 33.67
CA ILE A 19 -27.50 -20.26 33.83
C ILE A 19 -27.48 -21.58 33.06
N PHE A 20 -28.41 -22.47 33.36
CA PHE A 20 -28.40 -23.85 32.84
C PHE A 20 -29.02 -23.97 31.45
N GLY A 21 -29.94 -23.09 31.10
CA GLY A 21 -30.60 -23.09 29.78
C GLY A 21 -29.83 -22.35 28.71
N GLU A 22 -29.04 -21.34 29.07
CA GLU A 22 -28.36 -20.49 28.08
C GLU A 22 -26.84 -20.39 28.31
N LEU A 23 -26.40 -19.86 29.46
CA LEU A 23 -24.98 -19.50 29.64
C LEU A 23 -24.05 -20.71 29.68
N VAL A 24 -24.39 -21.77 30.40
CA VAL A 24 -23.56 -22.99 30.51
C VAL A 24 -23.47 -23.72 29.17
N PRO A 25 -24.57 -24.01 28.45
CA PRO A 25 -24.48 -24.63 27.12
C PRO A 25 -23.65 -23.80 26.11
N LYS A 26 -23.83 -22.48 26.12
CA LYS A 26 -23.07 -21.58 25.26
C LYS A 26 -21.56 -21.64 25.56
N ARG A 27 -21.19 -21.59 26.85
CA ARG A 27 -19.79 -21.64 27.27
C ARG A 27 -19.12 -23.00 26.98
N ILE A 28 -19.85 -24.10 27.15
CA ILE A 28 -19.37 -25.43 26.77
C ILE A 28 -19.22 -25.56 25.28
N GLY A 29 -20.20 -25.04 24.51
CA GLY A 29 -20.12 -25.02 23.02
C GLY A 29 -18.92 -24.26 22.48
N MET A 30 -18.56 -23.13 23.10
CA MET A 30 -17.39 -22.34 22.74
C MET A 30 -16.05 -22.99 23.16
N GLY A 31 -16.01 -23.59 24.38
CA GLY A 31 -14.76 -24.16 24.91
C GLY A 31 -14.43 -25.57 24.40
N CYS A 32 -15.41 -26.32 23.88
CA CYS A 32 -15.25 -27.68 23.40
C CYS A 32 -16.01 -27.91 22.09
N ALA A 33 -15.93 -26.95 21.18
CA ALA A 33 -16.71 -26.87 19.93
C ALA A 33 -16.68 -28.17 19.12
N GLU A 34 -15.54 -28.80 18.96
CA GLU A 34 -15.35 -30.02 18.18
C GLU A 34 -16.12 -31.23 18.78
N LYS A 35 -15.96 -31.46 20.09
CA LYS A 35 -16.63 -32.59 20.79
C LYS A 35 -18.13 -32.41 20.82
N VAL A 36 -18.61 -31.19 21.09
CA VAL A 36 -20.02 -30.84 21.11
C VAL A 36 -20.62 -30.99 19.72
N SER A 37 -19.94 -30.50 18.68
CA SER A 37 -20.38 -30.63 17.28
C SER A 37 -20.52 -32.09 16.86
N MET A 38 -19.57 -32.96 17.18
CA MET A 38 -19.66 -34.40 16.89
C MET A 38 -20.84 -35.06 17.58
N LEU A 39 -21.13 -34.67 18.82
CA LEU A 39 -22.26 -35.24 19.58
C LEU A 39 -23.61 -34.80 19.02
N VAL A 40 -23.72 -33.52 18.64
CA VAL A 40 -24.98 -32.91 18.19
C VAL A 40 -25.24 -33.13 16.71
N ALA A 41 -24.19 -33.43 15.91
CA ALA A 41 -24.30 -33.58 14.45
C ALA A 41 -25.35 -34.58 14.00
N LYS A 42 -25.44 -35.76 14.63
CA LYS A 42 -26.44 -36.80 14.27
C LYS A 42 -27.88 -36.37 14.54
N PRO A 43 -28.24 -35.89 15.76
CA PRO A 43 -29.58 -35.35 16.03
C PRO A 43 -29.94 -34.17 15.13
N MET A 44 -28.97 -33.24 14.89
CA MET A 44 -29.18 -32.08 14.01
C MET A 44 -29.42 -32.46 12.54
N ASN A 45 -28.70 -33.46 12.04
CA ASN A 45 -28.91 -33.97 10.69
C ASN A 45 -30.28 -34.59 10.53
N PHE A 46 -30.75 -35.33 11.54
CA PHE A 46 -32.12 -35.89 11.55
C PHE A 46 -33.19 -34.77 11.57
N LEU A 47 -33.03 -33.75 12.40
CA LEU A 47 -33.93 -32.59 12.44
C LEU A 47 -33.93 -31.83 11.11
N SER A 48 -32.74 -31.65 10.52
CA SER A 48 -32.56 -31.01 9.20
C SER A 48 -33.31 -31.77 8.11
N LEU A 49 -33.25 -33.11 8.12
CA LEU A 49 -33.92 -33.93 7.12
C LEU A 49 -35.45 -33.76 7.22
N ILE A 50 -36.00 -33.72 8.44
CA ILE A 50 -37.44 -33.51 8.66
C ILE A 50 -37.85 -32.08 8.25
N SER A 51 -37.02 -31.09 8.54
CA SER A 51 -37.30 -29.69 8.21
C SER A 51 -37.07 -29.34 6.75
N SER A 52 -36.30 -30.16 6.01
CA SER A 52 -35.90 -29.91 4.62
C SER A 52 -37.05 -29.52 3.67
N PRO A 53 -38.22 -30.19 3.68
CA PRO A 53 -39.32 -29.81 2.78
C PRO A 53 -39.89 -28.43 3.09
N PHE A 54 -39.93 -28.05 4.38
CA PHE A 54 -40.41 -26.73 4.81
C PHE A 54 -39.37 -25.62 4.41
N VAL A 55 -38.10 -25.90 4.64
CA VAL A 55 -37.00 -24.98 4.23
C VAL A 55 -36.99 -24.82 2.70
N TRP A 56 -37.15 -25.89 1.95
CA TRP A 56 -37.24 -25.81 0.49
C TRP A 56 -38.43 -24.95 0.03
N LEU A 57 -39.63 -25.13 0.65
CA LEU A 57 -40.81 -24.34 0.33
C LEU A 57 -40.57 -22.84 0.62
N LEU A 58 -40.03 -22.52 1.81
CA LEU A 58 -39.72 -21.16 2.21
C LEU A 58 -38.66 -20.52 1.26
N SER A 59 -37.60 -21.24 0.97
CA SER A 59 -36.53 -20.76 0.06
C SER A 59 -37.09 -20.46 -1.35
N LYS A 60 -37.94 -21.32 -1.89
CA LYS A 60 -38.59 -21.08 -3.19
C LYS A 60 -39.52 -19.87 -3.16
N SER A 61 -40.30 -19.72 -2.08
CA SER A 61 -41.19 -18.59 -1.90
C SER A 61 -40.44 -17.27 -1.76
N THR A 62 -39.35 -17.27 -0.97
CA THR A 62 -38.46 -16.10 -0.82
C THR A 62 -37.78 -15.73 -2.13
N ALA A 63 -37.24 -16.72 -2.85
CA ALA A 63 -36.62 -16.46 -4.16
C ALA A 63 -37.61 -15.87 -5.17
N LEU A 64 -38.89 -16.32 -5.15
CA LEU A 64 -39.93 -15.75 -5.98
C LEU A 64 -40.26 -14.31 -5.59
N ALA A 65 -40.37 -14.03 -4.29
CA ALA A 65 -40.62 -12.69 -3.77
C ALA A 65 -39.48 -11.71 -4.10
N VAL A 66 -38.20 -12.13 -3.88
CA VAL A 66 -37.01 -11.33 -4.23
C VAL A 66 -36.95 -11.06 -5.73
N LYS A 67 -37.25 -12.05 -6.57
CA LYS A 67 -37.30 -11.86 -8.02
C LYS A 67 -38.36 -10.82 -8.44
N MET A 68 -39.47 -10.73 -7.71
CA MET A 68 -40.53 -9.72 -7.96
C MET A 68 -40.11 -8.31 -7.53
N THR A 69 -39.20 -8.16 -6.58
CA THR A 69 -38.66 -6.84 -6.16
C THR A 69 -37.53 -6.32 -7.05
N GLY A 70 -36.99 -7.15 -7.97
CA GLY A 70 -35.92 -6.75 -8.88
C GLY A 70 -34.54 -6.58 -8.24
N VAL A 71 -34.37 -6.99 -6.99
CA VAL A 71 -33.09 -6.97 -6.27
C VAL A 71 -32.23 -8.14 -6.72
N ASP A 72 -31.07 -7.85 -7.27
CA ASP A 72 -30.11 -8.89 -7.70
C ASP A 72 -29.24 -9.29 -6.50
N THR A 73 -29.53 -10.41 -5.87
CA THR A 73 -28.84 -10.93 -4.69
C THR A 73 -27.54 -11.67 -5.01
N LYS A 74 -27.03 -11.56 -6.25
CA LYS A 74 -25.79 -12.26 -6.65
C LYS A 74 -24.52 -11.62 -6.09
N GLU A 75 -24.58 -10.39 -5.57
CA GLU A 75 -23.42 -9.70 -5.01
C GLU A 75 -23.12 -10.04 -3.56
N GLU A 76 -24.07 -10.55 -2.79
CA GLU A 76 -23.92 -10.79 -1.34
C GLU A 76 -22.96 -11.93 -0.93
N ASN A 77 -22.39 -12.68 -1.89
CA ASN A 77 -21.48 -13.80 -1.57
C ASN A 77 -20.05 -13.60 -2.11
N ARG A 78 -19.67 -12.38 -2.41
CA ARG A 78 -18.27 -12.10 -2.76
C ARG A 78 -17.54 -11.68 -1.48
N VAL A 79 -16.51 -12.43 -1.14
CA VAL A 79 -15.57 -12.01 -0.08
C VAL A 79 -14.91 -10.74 -0.56
N THR A 80 -15.02 -9.67 0.22
CA THR A 80 -14.40 -8.39 -0.08
C THR A 80 -12.96 -8.33 0.46
N GLU A 81 -12.20 -7.34 0.03
CA GLU A 81 -10.85 -7.12 0.51
C GLU A 81 -10.84 -6.84 2.01
N GLU A 82 -11.79 -6.02 2.49
CA GLU A 82 -11.96 -5.69 3.91
C GLU A 82 -12.25 -6.95 4.75
N GLU A 83 -13.04 -7.89 4.21
CA GLU A 83 -13.29 -9.18 4.89
C GLU A 83 -12.01 -10.02 4.99
N ILE A 84 -11.16 -10.01 3.94
CA ILE A 84 -9.88 -10.72 3.95
C ILE A 84 -8.93 -10.07 4.97
N LYS A 85 -8.79 -8.74 4.95
CA LYS A 85 -7.99 -7.99 5.93
C LYS A 85 -8.47 -8.26 7.37
N ALA A 86 -9.78 -8.27 7.61
CA ALA A 86 -10.35 -8.59 8.92
C ALA A 86 -10.02 -10.01 9.39
N ILE A 87 -10.04 -11.01 8.50
CA ILE A 87 -9.69 -12.40 8.82
C ILE A 87 -8.19 -12.50 9.16
N VAL A 88 -7.33 -11.82 8.41
CA VAL A 88 -5.87 -11.80 8.69
C VAL A 88 -5.61 -11.17 10.05
N LYS A 89 -6.26 -10.06 10.37
CA LYS A 89 -6.17 -9.38 11.67
C LYS A 89 -6.66 -10.26 12.81
N GLU A 90 -7.79 -11.00 12.65
CA GLU A 90 -8.26 -11.96 13.64
C GLU A 90 -7.22 -13.08 13.86
N GLY A 91 -6.55 -13.54 12.78
CA GLY A 91 -5.46 -14.49 12.86
C GLY A 91 -4.24 -13.95 13.61
N PHE A 92 -3.90 -12.69 13.45
CA PHE A 92 -2.84 -12.00 14.20
C PHE A 92 -3.21 -11.88 15.69
N ASP A 93 -4.40 -11.40 16.02
CA ASP A 93 -4.88 -11.30 17.40
C ASP A 93 -4.94 -12.68 18.09
N GLY A 94 -5.18 -13.74 17.31
CA GLY A 94 -5.17 -15.14 17.76
C GLY A 94 -3.78 -15.75 17.92
N GLY A 95 -2.72 -15.09 17.40
CA GLY A 95 -1.34 -15.55 17.43
C GLY A 95 -0.97 -16.60 16.36
N GLU A 96 -1.84 -16.83 15.37
CA GLU A 96 -1.61 -17.74 14.24
C GLU A 96 -0.90 -17.05 13.06
N VAL A 97 -1.03 -15.72 12.94
CA VAL A 97 -0.40 -14.86 11.93
C VAL A 97 0.62 -13.96 12.63
N GLN A 98 1.80 -13.78 12.02
CA GLN A 98 2.83 -12.87 12.54
C GLN A 98 2.57 -11.44 12.05
N GLU A 99 3.07 -10.45 12.79
CA GLU A 99 2.96 -9.02 12.43
C GLU A 99 3.46 -8.73 11.00
N VAL A 100 4.64 -9.25 10.66
CA VAL A 100 5.22 -9.11 9.30
C VAL A 100 4.33 -9.72 8.21
N GLU A 101 3.63 -10.83 8.52
CA GLU A 101 2.72 -11.46 7.55
C GLU A 101 1.46 -10.61 7.32
N GLN A 102 0.93 -10.01 8.40
CA GLN A 102 -0.18 -9.08 8.31
C GLN A 102 0.21 -7.86 7.46
N ASP A 103 1.33 -7.21 7.79
CA ASP A 103 1.82 -6.02 7.08
C ASP A 103 2.02 -6.29 5.58
N ILE A 104 2.62 -7.43 5.22
CA ILE A 104 2.79 -7.81 3.80
C ILE A 104 1.44 -7.99 3.11
N VAL A 105 0.44 -8.59 3.76
CA VAL A 105 -0.89 -8.77 3.16
C VAL A 105 -1.56 -7.42 2.93
N GLU A 106 -1.48 -6.50 3.88
CA GLU A 106 -2.01 -5.14 3.74
C GLU A 106 -1.33 -4.41 2.58
N ARG A 107 0.01 -4.44 2.50
CA ARG A 107 0.79 -3.85 1.41
C ARG A 107 0.48 -4.46 0.04
N VAL A 108 0.21 -5.76 -0.04
CA VAL A 108 -0.19 -6.42 -1.30
C VAL A 108 -1.48 -5.82 -1.84
N PHE A 109 -2.49 -5.61 -1.00
CA PHE A 109 -3.75 -5.01 -1.45
C PHE A 109 -3.55 -3.55 -1.83
N ASN A 110 -2.92 -2.77 -0.96
CA ASN A 110 -2.69 -1.35 -1.17
C ASN A 110 -1.87 -1.08 -2.44
N LEU A 111 -0.84 -1.91 -2.73
CA LEU A 111 -0.05 -1.78 -3.95
C LEU A 111 -0.87 -2.09 -5.21
N GLY A 112 -1.92 -2.91 -5.10
CA GLY A 112 -2.84 -3.22 -6.19
C GLY A 112 -3.59 -2.00 -6.71
N ASP A 113 -3.89 -1.04 -5.85
CA ASP A 113 -4.61 0.19 -6.16
C ASP A 113 -3.68 1.34 -6.58
N ARG A 114 -2.36 1.16 -6.44
CA ARG A 114 -1.36 2.17 -6.81
C ARG A 114 -0.99 2.11 -8.28
N ASN A 115 -0.66 3.26 -8.83
CA ASN A 115 -0.05 3.41 -10.16
C ASN A 115 1.47 3.55 -10.07
N VAL A 116 2.14 3.41 -11.22
CA VAL A 116 3.60 3.50 -11.32
C VAL A 116 4.13 4.87 -10.88
N GLY A 117 3.39 5.94 -11.13
CA GLY A 117 3.76 7.30 -10.70
C GLY A 117 3.90 7.46 -9.19
N SER A 118 3.17 6.63 -8.40
CA SER A 118 3.22 6.70 -6.94
C SER A 118 4.42 6.00 -6.28
N ILE A 119 5.18 5.21 -7.06
CA ILE A 119 6.33 4.44 -6.56
C ILE A 119 7.62 4.73 -7.34
N MET A 120 7.57 5.56 -8.38
CA MET A 120 8.74 5.86 -9.20
C MET A 120 9.71 6.80 -8.48
N THR A 121 10.98 6.70 -8.81
CA THR A 121 11.94 7.78 -8.56
C THR A 121 11.67 8.91 -9.55
N HIS A 122 11.39 10.11 -9.03
CA HIS A 122 11.01 11.26 -9.86
C HIS A 122 12.18 11.78 -10.70
N ARG A 123 11.87 12.37 -11.87
CA ARG A 123 12.88 12.90 -12.83
C ARG A 123 13.87 13.89 -12.23
N SER A 124 13.53 14.63 -11.19
CA SER A 124 14.41 15.57 -10.49
C SER A 124 15.56 14.89 -9.73
N GLU A 125 15.43 13.62 -9.41
CA GLU A 125 16.42 12.82 -8.68
C GLU A 125 17.24 11.92 -9.59
N LEU A 126 16.85 11.85 -10.86
CA LEU A 126 17.54 10.99 -11.82
C LEU A 126 18.86 11.58 -12.29
N VAL A 127 19.91 10.78 -12.16
CA VAL A 127 21.18 11.04 -12.83
C VAL A 127 21.14 10.43 -14.23
N TRP A 128 21.33 11.26 -15.24
CA TRP A 128 21.32 10.85 -16.63
C TRP A 128 22.61 11.27 -17.35
N LEU A 129 22.95 10.57 -18.41
CA LEU A 129 24.13 10.80 -19.23
C LEU A 129 23.71 11.42 -20.56
N ASP A 130 24.48 12.41 -21.04
CA ASP A 130 24.32 12.90 -22.40
C ASP A 130 25.12 12.04 -23.36
N VAL A 131 24.56 11.70 -24.52
CA VAL A 131 25.22 10.90 -25.55
C VAL A 131 26.49 11.57 -26.08
N THR A 132 26.60 12.88 -25.90
CA THR A 132 27.74 13.72 -26.30
C THR A 132 28.75 13.98 -25.17
N ASP A 133 28.47 13.51 -23.93
CA ASP A 133 29.39 13.69 -22.81
C ASP A 133 30.73 12.98 -23.07
N SER A 134 31.82 13.62 -22.66
CA SER A 134 33.16 12.99 -22.71
C SER A 134 33.24 11.82 -21.71
N THR A 135 34.15 10.90 -21.94
CA THR A 135 34.39 9.74 -21.06
C THR A 135 34.68 10.18 -19.62
N GLU A 136 35.42 11.27 -19.43
CA GLU A 136 35.75 11.83 -18.12
C GLU A 136 34.48 12.30 -17.39
N LYS A 137 33.59 13.00 -18.10
CA LYS A 137 32.35 13.52 -17.53
C LYS A 137 31.36 12.39 -17.19
N ILE A 138 31.32 11.36 -18.05
CA ILE A 138 30.51 10.16 -17.76
C ILE A 138 31.03 9.48 -16.48
N ARG A 139 32.34 9.33 -16.34
CA ARG A 139 32.99 8.75 -15.17
C ARG A 139 32.67 9.54 -13.90
N GLU A 140 32.87 10.87 -13.93
CA GLU A 140 32.56 11.75 -12.78
C GLU A 140 31.11 11.57 -12.30
N LYS A 141 30.13 11.65 -13.20
CA LYS A 141 28.72 11.45 -12.88
C LYS A 141 28.43 10.07 -12.25
N VAL A 142 29.08 9.02 -12.78
CA VAL A 142 28.89 7.64 -12.32
C VAL A 142 29.58 7.40 -10.98
N GLU A 143 30.75 7.99 -10.73
CA GLU A 143 31.49 7.88 -9.47
C GLU A 143 30.79 8.64 -8.31
N GLU A 144 30.18 9.79 -8.63
CA GLU A 144 29.39 10.55 -7.65
C GLU A 144 28.08 9.86 -7.27
N ASN A 145 27.50 9.12 -8.22
CA ASN A 145 26.16 8.53 -8.04
C ASN A 145 26.13 7.11 -8.64
N LEU A 146 26.37 6.10 -7.82
CA LEU A 146 26.47 4.70 -8.23
C LEU A 146 25.10 4.05 -8.38
N PHE A 147 24.46 4.18 -9.53
CA PHE A 147 23.24 3.49 -9.88
C PHE A 147 23.50 2.28 -10.78
N ASN A 148 22.59 1.31 -10.78
CA ASN A 148 22.70 0.14 -11.66
C ASN A 148 22.44 0.47 -13.14
N ILE A 149 21.68 1.56 -13.40
CA ILE A 149 21.23 1.96 -14.72
C ILE A 149 21.18 3.48 -14.82
N TYR A 150 21.55 4.02 -15.98
CA TYR A 150 21.52 5.45 -16.29
C TYR A 150 20.72 5.65 -17.57
N PRO A 151 19.69 6.51 -17.56
CA PRO A 151 19.10 7.02 -18.80
C PRO A 151 20.14 7.77 -19.62
N VAL A 152 20.09 7.62 -20.92
CA VAL A 152 20.94 8.35 -21.85
C VAL A 152 20.06 9.18 -22.76
N ALA A 153 20.31 10.49 -22.79
CA ALA A 153 19.55 11.44 -23.59
C ALA A 153 20.46 12.23 -24.55
N SER A 154 19.86 12.93 -25.47
CA SER A 154 20.55 13.86 -26.40
C SER A 154 20.12 15.28 -26.10
N GLU A 155 21.03 16.12 -25.62
CA GLU A 155 20.87 17.55 -25.30
C GLU A 155 19.88 17.85 -24.16
N LYS A 156 18.75 17.18 -24.11
CA LYS A 156 17.71 17.36 -23.10
C LYS A 156 17.26 16.01 -22.58
N PHE A 157 16.91 15.95 -21.30
CA PHE A 157 16.49 14.72 -20.65
C PHE A 157 15.26 14.05 -21.31
N ASP A 158 14.33 14.81 -21.85
CA ASP A 158 13.17 14.25 -22.54
C ASP A 158 13.51 13.56 -23.88
N ASN A 159 14.71 13.81 -24.43
CA ASN A 159 15.18 13.18 -25.67
C ASN A 159 15.95 11.89 -25.37
N ILE A 160 15.30 10.92 -24.77
CA ILE A 160 15.94 9.63 -24.44
C ILE A 160 16.33 8.88 -25.71
N VAL A 161 17.59 8.52 -25.80
CA VAL A 161 18.16 7.68 -26.86
C VAL A 161 18.36 6.23 -26.42
N GLY A 162 18.37 5.97 -25.12
CA GLY A 162 18.50 4.64 -24.57
C GLY A 162 18.86 4.65 -23.10
N VAL A 163 19.41 3.54 -22.63
CA VAL A 163 19.95 3.39 -21.28
C VAL A 163 21.30 2.70 -21.30
N VAL A 164 22.08 2.89 -20.24
CA VAL A 164 23.34 2.20 -20.02
C VAL A 164 23.34 1.58 -18.64
N TYR A 165 23.78 0.33 -18.54
CA TYR A 165 23.98 -0.34 -17.26
C TYR A 165 25.41 -0.09 -16.75
N LEU A 166 25.54 0.17 -15.46
CA LEU A 166 26.84 0.32 -14.80
C LEU A 166 27.81 -0.83 -15.13
N LYS A 167 27.31 -2.06 -15.11
CA LYS A 167 28.11 -3.26 -15.45
C LYS A 167 28.67 -3.26 -16.86
N ASP A 168 28.01 -2.59 -17.81
CA ASP A 168 28.45 -2.51 -19.21
C ASP A 168 29.49 -1.39 -19.41
N LEU A 169 29.53 -0.40 -18.51
CA LEU A 169 30.59 0.62 -18.43
C LEU A 169 31.87 0.05 -17.83
N PHE A 170 31.74 -0.86 -16.85
CA PHE A 170 32.90 -1.38 -16.13
C PHE A 170 33.92 -2.06 -17.04
N GLY A 171 35.16 -1.59 -16.98
CA GLY A 171 36.27 -2.09 -17.81
C GLY A 171 36.25 -1.66 -19.31
N ARG A 172 35.17 -1.01 -19.77
CA ARG A 172 35.08 -0.45 -21.13
C ARG A 172 35.33 1.05 -21.16
N ILE A 173 34.87 1.75 -20.11
CA ILE A 173 35.06 3.21 -20.01
C ILE A 173 36.51 3.64 -20.03
N ASP A 174 37.45 2.76 -19.68
CA ASP A 174 38.91 3.03 -19.72
C ASP A 174 39.58 2.76 -21.07
N GLN A 175 38.83 2.25 -22.05
CA GLN A 175 39.39 1.98 -23.38
C GLN A 175 39.57 3.27 -24.18
N PRO A 176 40.68 3.42 -24.93
CA PRO A 176 40.96 4.66 -25.67
C PRO A 176 39.88 5.05 -26.69
N ASP A 177 39.18 4.06 -27.26
CA ASP A 177 38.16 4.26 -28.29
C ASP A 177 36.73 4.09 -27.72
N PHE A 178 36.57 4.26 -26.42
CA PHE A 178 35.25 4.12 -25.79
C PHE A 178 34.27 5.19 -26.28
N SER A 179 33.09 4.74 -26.63
CA SER A 179 31.93 5.61 -26.89
C SER A 179 30.71 5.00 -26.21
N ILE A 180 29.89 5.82 -25.56
CA ILE A 180 28.68 5.41 -24.86
C ILE A 180 27.72 4.63 -25.79
N ASN A 181 27.73 4.95 -27.09
CA ASN A 181 26.93 4.27 -28.10
C ASN A 181 27.24 2.77 -28.21
N GLN A 182 28.45 2.33 -27.82
CA GLN A 182 28.83 0.89 -27.87
C GLN A 182 28.16 0.06 -26.78
N VAL A 183 27.68 0.71 -25.74
CA VAL A 183 27.04 0.07 -24.56
C VAL A 183 25.57 0.49 -24.40
N LEU A 184 25.10 1.35 -25.30
CA LEU A 184 23.72 1.83 -25.30
C LEU A 184 22.74 0.71 -25.58
N ARG A 185 21.68 0.62 -24.77
CA ARG A 185 20.59 -0.33 -24.94
C ARG A 185 19.27 0.40 -25.14
N PRO A 186 18.29 -0.21 -25.86
CA PRO A 186 16.97 0.36 -25.98
C PRO A 186 16.32 0.59 -24.61
N ALA A 187 15.70 1.75 -24.41
CA ALA A 187 14.93 2.06 -23.23
C ALA A 187 13.59 1.33 -23.24
N GLN A 188 13.13 0.91 -22.06
CA GLN A 188 11.78 0.45 -21.84
C GLN A 188 10.96 1.59 -21.20
N PHE A 189 9.74 1.80 -21.70
CA PHE A 189 8.87 2.85 -21.22
C PHE A 189 7.62 2.25 -20.58
N VAL A 190 7.15 2.90 -19.51
CA VAL A 190 5.96 2.51 -18.76
C VAL A 190 5.12 3.76 -18.54
N PRO A 191 3.82 3.77 -18.86
CA PRO A 191 2.94 4.89 -18.54
C PRO A 191 2.83 5.13 -17.04
N GLU A 192 2.82 6.40 -16.63
CA GLU A 192 2.69 6.81 -15.22
C GLU A 192 1.41 6.28 -14.55
N ASN A 193 0.31 6.28 -15.28
CA ASN A 193 -1.01 5.82 -14.82
C ASN A 193 -1.20 4.28 -14.89
N GLN A 194 -0.18 3.51 -15.33
CA GLN A 194 -0.26 2.05 -15.34
C GLN A 194 -0.23 1.50 -13.92
N SER A 195 -1.07 0.50 -13.60
CA SER A 195 -1.02 -0.15 -12.29
C SER A 195 0.32 -0.84 -12.05
N VAL A 196 0.79 -0.82 -10.81
CA VAL A 196 2.07 -1.41 -10.41
C VAL A 196 2.16 -2.89 -10.76
N TYR A 197 1.08 -3.66 -10.57
CA TYR A 197 1.07 -5.09 -10.92
C TYR A 197 1.17 -5.35 -12.42
N ASN A 198 0.62 -4.48 -13.27
CA ASN A 198 0.80 -4.58 -14.71
C ASN A 198 2.25 -4.26 -15.11
N ALA A 199 2.91 -3.33 -14.45
CA ALA A 199 4.33 -3.05 -14.65
C ALA A 199 5.19 -4.25 -14.22
N LEU A 200 4.91 -4.85 -13.06
CA LEU A 200 5.59 -6.07 -12.59
C LEU A 200 5.45 -7.23 -13.60
N GLU A 201 4.26 -7.44 -14.13
CA GLU A 201 4.03 -8.48 -15.12
C GLU A 201 4.77 -8.21 -16.44
N SER A 202 4.83 -6.93 -16.86
CA SER A 202 5.65 -6.51 -18.00
C SER A 202 7.14 -6.78 -17.78
N PHE A 203 7.66 -6.49 -16.58
CA PHE A 203 9.06 -6.77 -16.23
C PHE A 203 9.38 -8.28 -16.26
N LYS A 204 8.45 -9.13 -15.82
CA LYS A 204 8.59 -10.58 -15.92
C LYS A 204 8.64 -11.06 -17.36
N GLN A 205 7.76 -10.53 -18.23
CA GLN A 205 7.67 -10.94 -19.63
C GLN A 205 8.85 -10.48 -20.47
N THR A 206 9.31 -9.24 -20.25
CA THR A 206 10.43 -8.64 -21.01
C THR A 206 11.79 -9.01 -20.45
N HIS A 207 11.86 -9.54 -19.22
CA HIS A 207 13.10 -9.75 -18.45
C HIS A 207 13.89 -8.47 -18.19
N VAL A 208 13.25 -7.30 -18.30
CA VAL A 208 13.81 -5.98 -18.00
C VAL A 208 13.26 -5.56 -16.63
N LYS A 209 14.15 -5.09 -15.74
CA LYS A 209 13.81 -4.81 -14.34
C LYS A 209 13.63 -3.32 -14.06
N TYR A 210 13.28 -2.52 -15.07
CA TYR A 210 13.07 -1.08 -14.97
C TYR A 210 12.15 -0.62 -16.09
N GLY A 211 11.59 0.58 -15.93
CA GLY A 211 10.88 1.31 -16.97
C GLY A 211 11.06 2.81 -16.76
N LEU A 212 11.36 3.53 -17.83
CA LEU A 212 11.28 4.99 -17.83
C LEU A 212 9.81 5.37 -17.85
N VAL A 213 9.39 6.14 -16.86
CA VAL A 213 7.98 6.51 -16.67
C VAL A 213 7.65 7.71 -17.53
N THR A 214 6.53 7.62 -18.28
CA THR A 214 6.11 8.66 -19.20
C THR A 214 4.70 9.14 -18.89
N ASP A 215 4.45 10.43 -19.06
CA ASP A 215 3.11 11.02 -19.09
C ASP A 215 2.38 10.74 -20.43
N GLU A 216 1.16 11.25 -20.56
CA GLU A 216 0.30 11.09 -21.74
C GLU A 216 0.86 11.80 -22.99
N PHE A 217 1.79 12.71 -22.82
CA PHE A 217 2.44 13.47 -23.89
C PHE A 217 3.81 12.90 -24.30
N GLY A 218 4.26 11.86 -23.58
CA GLY A 218 5.57 11.24 -23.80
C GLY A 218 6.72 11.93 -23.07
N GLY A 219 6.42 12.87 -22.17
CA GLY A 219 7.42 13.50 -21.27
C GLY A 219 7.91 12.50 -20.22
N ILE A 220 9.20 12.48 -19.93
CA ILE A 220 9.78 11.59 -18.93
C ILE A 220 9.49 12.16 -17.53
N GLN A 221 8.79 11.39 -16.71
CA GLN A 221 8.44 11.74 -15.33
C GLN A 221 9.39 11.12 -14.30
N GLY A 222 9.97 9.95 -14.60
CA GLY A 222 10.85 9.26 -13.68
C GLY A 222 11.35 7.92 -14.19
N ILE A 223 11.77 7.09 -13.25
CA ILE A 223 12.11 5.68 -13.48
C ILE A 223 11.43 4.82 -12.38
N VAL A 224 10.93 3.69 -12.78
CA VAL A 224 10.48 2.66 -11.84
C VAL A 224 11.30 1.39 -12.04
N THR A 225 11.72 0.77 -10.96
CA THR A 225 12.52 -0.46 -10.98
C THR A 225 11.79 -1.60 -10.27
N LEU A 226 12.31 -2.81 -10.42
CA LEU A 226 11.82 -3.94 -9.64
C LEU A 226 12.08 -3.76 -8.13
N LYS A 227 13.12 -3.00 -7.74
CA LYS A 227 13.41 -2.65 -6.35
C LYS A 227 12.24 -1.86 -5.76
N ASP A 228 11.78 -0.81 -6.46
CA ASP A 228 10.69 0.05 -5.98
C ASP A 228 9.38 -0.73 -5.80
N ILE A 229 9.07 -1.66 -6.74
CA ILE A 229 7.91 -2.56 -6.60
C ILE A 229 8.05 -3.49 -5.39
N MET A 230 9.25 -4.02 -5.17
CA MET A 230 9.51 -4.91 -4.03
C MET A 230 9.43 -4.15 -2.70
N GLU A 231 9.95 -2.92 -2.64
CA GLU A 231 9.84 -2.05 -1.47
C GLU A 231 8.39 -1.68 -1.17
N GLY A 232 7.57 -1.48 -2.19
CA GLY A 232 6.12 -1.33 -2.02
C GLY A 232 5.41 -2.56 -1.43
N LEU A 233 5.98 -3.77 -1.57
CA LEU A 233 5.42 -5.01 -1.02
C LEU A 233 5.91 -5.35 0.38
N ILE A 234 7.20 -5.11 0.67
CA ILE A 234 7.83 -5.54 1.93
C ILE A 234 8.22 -4.37 2.85
N GLY A 235 7.96 -3.13 2.42
CA GLY A 235 8.44 -1.92 3.08
C GLY A 235 9.84 -1.50 2.62
N GLN A 236 10.22 -0.29 2.96
CA GLN A 236 11.53 0.24 2.62
C GLN A 236 12.65 -0.59 3.25
N VAL A 237 13.67 -0.90 2.46
CA VAL A 237 14.90 -1.57 2.89
C VAL A 237 16.05 -0.56 2.75
N PRO A 238 16.40 0.18 3.82
CA PRO A 238 17.45 1.19 3.75
C PRO A 238 18.79 0.58 3.31
N GLU A 239 19.44 1.20 2.35
CA GLU A 239 20.80 0.83 1.97
C GLU A 239 21.82 1.42 2.97
N VAL A 240 22.99 0.78 3.06
CA VAL A 240 24.05 1.24 3.98
C VAL A 240 24.55 2.62 3.51
N GLY A 241 24.22 3.67 4.28
CA GLY A 241 24.62 5.04 3.99
C GLY A 241 23.50 5.91 3.38
N GLU A 242 22.34 5.36 3.09
CA GLU A 242 21.15 6.18 2.77
C GLU A 242 20.60 6.86 4.03
N GLU A 243 20.31 8.14 3.91
CA GLU A 243 19.58 8.87 4.96
C GLU A 243 18.10 8.49 4.85
N SER A 244 17.47 8.26 5.99
CA SER A 244 16.02 8.00 6.03
C SER A 244 15.27 9.23 5.52
N GLU A 245 14.31 9.03 4.62
CA GLU A 245 13.46 10.11 4.08
C GLU A 245 12.52 10.70 5.13
N ILE A 246 12.28 9.97 6.23
CA ILE A 246 11.55 10.44 7.40
C ILE A 246 12.38 10.17 8.67
N ILE A 247 12.65 11.21 9.45
CA ILE A 247 13.48 11.15 10.66
C ILE A 247 12.72 11.76 11.82
N GLN A 248 12.45 10.96 12.85
CA GLN A 248 11.88 11.47 14.09
C GLN A 248 12.97 12.22 14.91
N ARG A 249 12.66 13.43 15.34
CA ARG A 249 13.53 14.28 16.14
C ARG A 249 13.26 14.11 17.64
N GLU A 250 14.21 14.51 18.45
CA GLU A 250 14.10 14.43 19.93
C GLU A 250 12.93 15.26 20.50
N ASP A 251 12.50 16.30 19.78
CA ASP A 251 11.38 17.17 20.18
C ASP A 251 9.99 16.61 19.81
N GLY A 252 9.94 15.39 19.25
CA GLY A 252 8.70 14.74 18.83
C GLY A 252 8.14 15.25 17.52
N THR A 253 8.92 15.99 16.73
CA THR A 253 8.61 16.36 15.34
C THR A 253 9.32 15.39 14.36
N TRP A 254 8.94 15.41 13.09
CA TRP A 254 9.58 14.62 12.04
C TRP A 254 10.15 15.55 10.98
N LEU A 255 11.37 15.30 10.54
CA LEU A 255 11.94 15.90 9.35
C LEU A 255 11.70 14.92 8.20
N VAL A 256 10.98 15.37 7.19
CA VAL A 256 10.50 14.53 6.08
C VAL A 256 10.98 15.14 4.77
N ASP A 257 11.44 14.30 3.83
CA ASP A 257 11.74 14.72 2.47
C ASP A 257 10.46 15.18 1.77
N GLY A 258 10.53 16.26 1.03
CA GLY A 258 9.39 16.77 0.27
C GLY A 258 8.93 15.80 -0.83
N GLN A 259 9.81 14.94 -1.32
CA GLN A 259 9.51 13.91 -2.32
C GLN A 259 9.08 12.58 -1.69
N TYR A 260 9.08 12.48 -0.36
CA TYR A 260 8.61 11.28 0.33
C TYR A 260 7.22 10.90 -0.17
N SER A 261 7.04 9.61 -0.46
CA SER A 261 5.76 9.10 -0.95
C SER A 261 4.63 9.50 -0.02
N PHE A 262 3.56 10.10 -0.55
CA PHE A 262 2.40 10.46 0.25
C PHE A 262 1.72 9.24 0.86
N TYR A 263 1.70 8.11 0.13
CA TYR A 263 1.21 6.86 0.68
C TYR A 263 2.04 6.41 1.88
N ASP A 264 3.38 6.36 1.74
CA ASP A 264 4.28 5.90 2.81
C ASP A 264 4.25 6.86 4.01
N PHE A 265 4.01 8.17 3.77
CA PHE A 265 3.75 9.15 4.82
C PHE A 265 2.47 8.83 5.60
N LEU A 266 1.38 8.52 4.92
CA LEU A 266 0.12 8.14 5.56
C LEU A 266 0.26 6.83 6.35
N GLU A 267 0.91 5.82 5.76
CA GLU A 267 1.17 4.54 6.40
C GLU A 267 2.02 4.69 7.66
N TYR A 268 3.03 5.57 7.65
CA TYR A 268 3.86 5.83 8.83
C TYR A 268 3.05 6.34 10.04
N PHE A 269 1.88 6.95 9.81
CA PHE A 269 0.97 7.47 10.83
C PHE A 269 -0.33 6.67 10.97
N ASP A 270 -0.42 5.46 10.41
CA ASP A 270 -1.63 4.59 10.41
C ASP A 270 -2.86 5.28 9.81
N MET A 271 -2.70 5.98 8.68
CA MET A 271 -3.75 6.78 8.01
C MET A 271 -3.87 6.48 6.50
N GLU A 272 -3.41 5.32 6.04
CA GLU A 272 -3.37 4.92 4.62
C GLU A 272 -4.75 4.90 3.95
N ASP A 273 -5.83 4.74 4.70
CA ASP A 273 -7.21 4.80 4.20
C ASP A 273 -7.53 6.13 3.50
N LEU A 274 -6.80 7.21 3.85
CA LEU A 274 -6.99 8.54 3.26
C LEU A 274 -6.38 8.65 1.86
N TYR A 275 -5.51 7.73 1.46
CA TYR A 275 -4.80 7.82 0.18
C TYR A 275 -5.75 7.85 -1.03
N ALA A 276 -6.81 7.03 -0.99
CA ALA A 276 -7.78 6.93 -2.07
C ALA A 276 -8.60 8.23 -2.33
N GLU A 277 -8.56 9.18 -1.40
CA GLU A 277 -9.27 10.46 -1.50
C GLU A 277 -8.44 11.54 -2.25
N HIS A 278 -7.18 11.24 -2.62
CA HIS A 278 -6.22 12.23 -3.09
C HIS A 278 -5.46 11.78 -4.35
N ASP A 279 -5.16 12.71 -5.26
CA ASP A 279 -4.53 12.46 -6.56
C ASP A 279 -3.03 12.82 -6.62
N TYR A 280 -2.35 13.00 -5.48
CA TYR A 280 -0.93 13.34 -5.45
C TYR A 280 -0.07 12.19 -4.89
N ASN A 281 1.16 12.09 -5.39
CA ASN A 281 2.06 10.98 -5.10
C ASN A 281 3.10 11.30 -4.00
N THR A 282 3.30 12.60 -3.67
CA THR A 282 4.35 13.04 -2.73
C THR A 282 3.81 13.98 -1.67
N LEU A 283 4.52 14.13 -0.55
CA LEU A 283 4.21 15.10 0.50
C LEU A 283 4.22 16.55 -0.05
N SER A 284 5.15 16.85 -0.97
CA SER A 284 5.14 18.13 -1.68
C SER A 284 3.87 18.34 -2.50
N GLY A 285 3.36 17.28 -3.14
CA GLY A 285 2.10 17.32 -3.88
C GLY A 285 0.93 17.74 -3.01
N LEU A 286 0.78 17.12 -1.82
CA LEU A 286 -0.21 17.51 -0.81
C LEU A 286 -0.09 18.99 -0.44
N ILE A 287 1.13 19.46 -0.15
CA ILE A 287 1.36 20.84 0.30
C ILE A 287 1.02 21.84 -0.81
N LEU A 288 1.39 21.55 -2.06
CA LEU A 288 1.09 22.38 -3.22
C LEU A 288 -0.40 22.45 -3.51
N GLU A 289 -1.13 21.34 -3.38
CA GLU A 289 -2.59 21.30 -3.53
C GLU A 289 -3.27 22.17 -2.48
N ILE A 290 -2.89 22.07 -1.21
CA ILE A 290 -3.47 22.87 -0.12
C ILE A 290 -3.21 24.36 -0.32
N LEU A 291 -2.01 24.73 -0.76
CA LEU A 291 -1.60 26.12 -0.88
C LEU A 291 -1.96 26.75 -2.23
N GLU A 292 -2.24 25.93 -3.25
CA GLU A 292 -2.49 26.33 -4.66
C GLU A 292 -1.36 27.25 -5.24
N ARG A 293 -0.15 27.17 -4.65
CA ARG A 293 1.05 27.92 -5.04
C ARG A 293 2.31 27.34 -4.45
N VAL A 294 3.46 27.71 -5.00
CA VAL A 294 4.76 27.36 -4.42
C VAL A 294 4.95 28.09 -3.08
N PRO A 295 5.23 27.36 -1.99
CA PRO A 295 5.48 27.95 -0.66
C PRO A 295 6.85 28.63 -0.57
N LYS A 296 7.11 29.24 0.59
CA LYS A 296 8.42 29.79 0.95
C LYS A 296 8.97 29.09 2.17
N THR A 297 10.30 29.04 2.28
CA THR A 297 10.99 28.56 3.49
C THR A 297 10.46 29.29 4.73
N GLY A 298 10.17 28.54 5.79
CA GLY A 298 9.57 29.02 7.04
C GLY A 298 8.04 29.15 7.00
N GLU A 299 7.38 28.86 5.90
CA GLU A 299 5.93 28.90 5.81
C GLU A 299 5.31 27.70 6.51
N LYS A 300 4.17 27.93 7.19
CA LYS A 300 3.45 26.91 7.95
C LYS A 300 2.04 26.74 7.40
N LEU A 301 1.60 25.48 7.40
CA LEU A 301 0.23 25.12 7.04
C LEU A 301 -0.27 23.97 7.93
N LYS A 302 -1.56 23.75 7.93
CA LYS A 302 -2.20 22.65 8.66
C LYS A 302 -3.01 21.79 7.72
N TRP A 303 -2.95 20.50 7.93
CA TRP A 303 -3.79 19.53 7.27
C TRP A 303 -4.17 18.43 8.27
N LEU A 304 -5.47 18.24 8.47
CA LEU A 304 -5.97 17.37 9.54
C LEU A 304 -5.29 17.64 10.89
N ASP A 305 -4.73 16.61 11.50
CA ASP A 305 -3.99 16.71 12.76
C ASP A 305 -2.49 16.99 12.57
N PHE A 306 -2.06 17.39 11.36
CA PHE A 306 -0.67 17.75 11.08
C PHE A 306 -0.48 19.25 10.95
N GLU A 307 0.65 19.74 11.46
CA GLU A 307 1.22 21.05 11.16
C GLU A 307 2.52 20.83 10.40
N PHE A 308 2.60 21.35 9.17
CA PHE A 308 3.77 21.33 8.31
C PHE A 308 4.48 22.69 8.37
N GLU A 309 5.80 22.68 8.41
CA GLU A 309 6.66 23.84 8.23
C GLU A 309 7.68 23.54 7.11
N ILE A 310 7.73 24.39 6.10
CA ILE A 310 8.71 24.25 5.01
C ILE A 310 10.08 24.66 5.52
N VAL A 311 10.98 23.70 5.66
CA VAL A 311 12.33 23.93 6.22
C VAL A 311 13.30 24.35 5.15
N ASP A 312 13.25 23.67 3.98
CA ASP A 312 14.16 23.95 2.88
C ASP A 312 13.46 23.85 1.52
N MET A 313 13.97 24.62 0.55
CA MET A 313 13.49 24.70 -0.82
C MET A 313 14.66 24.66 -1.80
N ASP A 314 14.59 23.77 -2.78
CA ASP A 314 15.49 23.78 -3.94
C ASP A 314 14.78 24.44 -5.14
N GLY A 315 15.00 25.74 -5.29
CA GLY A 315 14.30 26.56 -6.29
C GLY A 315 12.79 26.62 -6.02
N ALA A 316 11.99 25.97 -6.85
CA ALA A 316 10.53 25.85 -6.70
C ALA A 316 10.11 24.51 -6.04
N ARG A 317 11.04 23.60 -5.80
CA ARG A 317 10.81 22.29 -5.18
C ARG A 317 10.90 22.41 -3.66
N ILE A 318 9.98 21.79 -2.95
CA ILE A 318 10.08 21.61 -1.51
C ILE A 318 11.09 20.48 -1.26
N ASP A 319 12.15 20.77 -0.52
CA ASP A 319 13.21 19.79 -0.21
C ASP A 319 12.94 19.12 1.13
N LYS A 320 12.78 19.91 2.20
CA LYS A 320 12.54 19.35 3.54
C LYS A 320 11.35 20.02 4.23
N VAL A 321 10.55 19.19 4.88
CA VAL A 321 9.36 19.60 5.63
C VAL A 321 9.49 19.14 7.07
N LEU A 322 9.27 20.03 8.02
CA LEU A 322 9.11 19.68 9.42
C LEU A 322 7.63 19.37 9.67
N VAL A 323 7.36 18.19 10.15
CA VAL A 323 6.02 17.70 10.45
C VAL A 323 5.83 17.61 11.95
N LYS A 324 4.73 18.16 12.43
CA LYS A 324 4.27 18.02 13.80
C LYS A 324 2.90 17.37 13.83
N TYR A 325 2.78 16.24 14.50
CA TYR A 325 1.51 15.53 14.67
C TYR A 325 0.82 16.02 15.95
N LEU A 326 -0.37 16.58 15.80
CA LEU A 326 -1.14 17.25 16.87
C LEU A 326 -2.16 16.31 17.53
N LYS A 327 -1.97 14.99 17.47
CA LYS A 327 -2.93 14.03 18.03
C LYS A 327 -3.31 14.46 19.45
N ASN A 328 -4.52 14.98 19.61
CA ASN A 328 -5.09 15.24 20.93
C ASN A 328 -5.26 13.90 21.63
N GLY A 329 -4.53 13.71 22.75
CA GLY A 329 -4.57 12.53 23.58
C GLY A 329 -5.92 12.29 24.25
#